data_a08217042c781149160e4f821f6077f6
#
_entry.id   a08217042c781149160e4f821f6077f6
#
_cell.length_a   1.000
_cell.length_b   1.000
_cell.length_c   1.000
_cell.angle_alpha   90.00
_cell.angle_beta   90.00
_cell.angle_gamma   90.00
#
_symmetry.space_group_name_H-M   'P 1'
#
loop_
_entity.id
_entity.type
_entity.pdbx_description
1 polymer ?
#
loop_
_entity_poly.entity_id
_entity_poly.type
_entity_poly.pdbx_seq_one_letter_code
_entity_poly.pdbx_strand_id
1 'polypeptide(L)'
;LGDVYKRQTLDDVLPGLTMTLNAPTSSAESVTVSRDTSSVENAIVSFVDVLNASLDLMDTLGASGIEEGEEAGALNNDSTLRFVESQIKALLLADSSTPGTSLSNLNDLGVTFNREGRMEVDAATLRSALSDNFDDVVTLFSADSNDQTTFGEADRGIAGDLDKLIDDLLASDGVIQVRVDSRTAQKTINESDLLDLEEQMERLRLRYMSQFTAMEAAVDQLTTLKESLTAQFENLPFSNRDN
;
A
#
# COMPACT_ATOMS: atom_id res chain seq x y z
N LEU A 1 55.96 19.07 -41.33
CA LEU A 1 54.97 19.91 -40.65
C LEU A 1 53.51 19.42 -40.87
N GLY A 2 53.26 18.26 -41.50
CA GLY A 2 51.95 17.81 -41.86
C GLY A 2 51.34 16.77 -40.92
N ASP A 3 52.02 16.32 -39.87
CA ASP A 3 51.61 15.13 -39.11
C ASP A 3 51.11 15.43 -37.68
N VAL A 4 51.14 16.69 -37.25
CA VAL A 4 50.78 17.11 -35.88
C VAL A 4 49.28 17.22 -35.70
N TYR A 5 48.47 17.23 -36.77
CA TYR A 5 47.01 17.48 -36.70
C TYR A 5 46.14 16.24 -37.01
N LYS A 6 46.74 15.07 -37.07
CA LYS A 6 45.99 13.86 -37.46
C LYS A 6 45.10 13.22 -36.37
N ARG A 7 45.32 13.60 -35.12
CA ARG A 7 44.49 13.20 -33.98
C ARG A 7 44.50 14.32 -32.95
N GLN A 8 43.41 14.97 -32.74
CA GLN A 8 43.29 16.08 -31.80
C GLN A 8 42.04 15.83 -30.94
N THR A 9 42.16 15.95 -29.63
CA THR A 9 41.03 16.00 -28.71
C THR A 9 40.72 17.48 -28.46
N LEU A 10 39.48 17.85 -28.64
CA LEU A 10 38.97 19.20 -28.39
C LEU A 10 38.08 19.13 -27.15
N ASP A 11 38.62 19.65 -26.04
CA ASP A 11 37.94 19.55 -24.73
C ASP A 11 37.07 20.77 -24.41
N ASP A 12 37.13 21.84 -25.20
CA ASP A 12 36.56 23.13 -24.80
C ASP A 12 35.83 23.89 -25.94
N VAL A 13 35.52 23.20 -27.04
CA VAL A 13 34.80 23.84 -28.17
C VAL A 13 33.31 24.00 -27.84
N LEU A 14 32.74 23.06 -27.06
CA LEU A 14 31.39 23.13 -26.53
C LEU A 14 31.42 22.70 -25.06
N PRO A 15 30.87 23.48 -24.13
CA PRO A 15 30.84 23.13 -22.71
C PRO A 15 30.21 21.74 -22.51
N GLY A 16 30.93 20.85 -21.82
CA GLY A 16 30.46 19.49 -21.52
C GLY A 16 30.60 18.46 -22.65
N LEU A 17 31.22 18.82 -23.79
CA LEU A 17 31.46 17.89 -24.89
C LEU A 17 32.97 17.74 -25.17
N THR A 18 33.45 16.49 -25.08
CA THR A 18 34.81 16.12 -25.52
C THR A 18 34.73 15.49 -26.91
N MET A 19 35.42 16.10 -27.91
CA MET A 19 35.43 15.60 -29.28
C MET A 19 36.83 15.09 -29.64
N THR A 20 36.93 13.83 -30.08
CA THR A 20 38.18 13.26 -30.59
C THR A 20 38.16 13.19 -32.10
N LEU A 21 39.07 13.93 -32.76
CA LEU A 21 39.25 13.89 -34.21
C LEU A 21 40.21 12.74 -34.57
N ASN A 22 39.68 11.70 -35.22
CA ASN A 22 40.45 10.50 -35.56
C ASN A 22 41.16 10.55 -36.91
N ALA A 23 40.65 11.33 -37.85
CA ALA A 23 41.20 11.46 -39.20
C ALA A 23 40.82 12.83 -39.85
N PRO A 24 41.62 13.36 -40.81
CA PRO A 24 41.20 14.51 -41.60
C PRO A 24 40.04 14.12 -42.53
N THR A 25 39.09 15.03 -42.69
CA THR A 25 37.98 14.90 -43.63
C THR A 25 38.36 15.56 -44.98
N SER A 26 37.78 15.07 -46.06
CA SER A 26 38.00 15.63 -47.40
C SER A 26 37.08 16.82 -47.72
N SER A 27 36.05 17.03 -46.89
CA SER A 27 35.09 18.12 -46.97
C SER A 27 34.73 18.60 -45.57
N ALA A 28 34.05 19.74 -45.49
CA ALA A 28 33.46 20.19 -44.24
C ALA A 28 32.36 19.20 -43.81
N GLU A 29 32.50 18.66 -42.60
CA GLU A 29 31.50 17.78 -41.97
C GLU A 29 30.72 18.59 -40.92
N SER A 30 29.45 18.29 -40.77
CA SER A 30 28.61 18.88 -39.75
C SER A 30 28.43 17.91 -38.58
N VAL A 31 28.65 18.42 -37.39
CA VAL A 31 28.35 17.69 -36.14
C VAL A 31 27.05 18.25 -35.57
N THR A 32 26.07 17.40 -35.41
CA THR A 32 24.79 17.74 -34.76
C THR A 32 24.84 17.21 -33.33
N VAL A 33 24.64 18.07 -32.36
CA VAL A 33 24.49 17.72 -30.96
C VAL A 33 23.00 17.77 -30.65
N SER A 34 22.45 16.64 -30.28
CA SER A 34 21.05 16.55 -29.82
C SER A 34 21.01 16.08 -28.36
N ARG A 35 20.02 16.56 -27.61
CA ARG A 35 19.79 16.12 -26.27
C ARG A 35 19.28 14.66 -26.32
N ASP A 36 19.85 13.78 -25.49
CA ASP A 36 19.32 12.44 -25.31
C ASP A 36 18.16 12.48 -24.28
N THR A 37 16.96 12.36 -24.78
CA THR A 37 15.73 12.35 -23.97
C THR A 37 15.30 10.95 -23.56
N SER A 38 15.96 9.91 -24.05
CA SER A 38 15.55 8.51 -23.82
C SER A 38 15.64 8.10 -22.36
N SER A 39 16.62 8.61 -21.62
CA SER A 39 16.74 8.34 -20.17
C SER A 39 15.60 8.96 -19.38
N VAL A 40 15.13 10.15 -19.76
CA VAL A 40 13.99 10.81 -19.12
C VAL A 40 12.67 10.12 -19.50
N GLU A 41 12.50 9.75 -20.78
CA GLU A 41 11.36 8.95 -21.24
C GLU A 41 11.23 7.65 -20.39
N ASN A 42 12.33 6.89 -20.27
CA ASN A 42 12.37 5.67 -19.48
C ASN A 42 12.09 5.91 -17.98
N ALA A 43 12.58 7.02 -17.42
CA ALA A 43 12.31 7.37 -16.03
C ALA A 43 10.83 7.67 -15.79
N ILE A 44 10.17 8.40 -16.72
CA ILE A 44 8.74 8.68 -16.63
C ILE A 44 7.91 7.39 -16.77
N VAL A 45 8.25 6.50 -17.72
CA VAL A 45 7.57 5.20 -17.86
C VAL A 45 7.74 4.37 -16.59
N SER A 46 8.95 4.30 -16.04
CA SER A 46 9.20 3.57 -14.78
C SER A 46 8.44 4.16 -13.60
N PHE A 47 8.31 5.49 -13.53
CA PHE A 47 7.48 6.16 -12.52
C PHE A 47 6.01 5.73 -12.62
N VAL A 48 5.45 5.71 -13.84
CA VAL A 48 4.08 5.25 -14.09
C VAL A 48 3.91 3.78 -13.72
N ASP A 49 4.88 2.93 -14.07
CA ASP A 49 4.83 1.49 -13.73
C ASP A 49 4.81 1.26 -12.21
N VAL A 50 5.65 1.99 -11.45
CA VAL A 50 5.67 1.91 -9.97
C VAL A 50 4.36 2.37 -9.37
N LEU A 51 3.77 3.44 -9.89
CA LEU A 51 2.46 3.92 -9.44
C LEU A 51 1.35 2.92 -9.74
N ASN A 52 1.33 2.35 -10.93
CA ASN A 52 0.37 1.30 -11.29
C ASN A 52 0.50 0.08 -10.37
N ALA A 53 1.72 -0.39 -10.11
CA ALA A 53 1.96 -1.49 -9.18
C ALA A 53 1.46 -1.16 -7.75
N SER A 54 1.60 0.09 -7.32
CA SER A 54 1.09 0.56 -6.03
C SER A 54 -0.45 0.56 -5.99
N LEU A 55 -1.10 1.01 -7.07
CA LEU A 55 -2.56 0.97 -7.21
C LEU A 55 -3.08 -0.47 -7.26
N ASP A 56 -2.41 -1.38 -7.99
CA ASP A 56 -2.75 -2.82 -8.02
C ASP A 56 -2.67 -3.46 -6.64
N LEU A 57 -1.65 -3.10 -5.85
CA LEU A 57 -1.53 -3.56 -4.46
C LEU A 57 -2.68 -3.04 -3.60
N MET A 58 -3.05 -1.75 -3.74
CA MET A 58 -4.18 -1.17 -3.01
C MET A 58 -5.49 -1.85 -3.38
N ASP A 59 -5.73 -2.14 -4.66
CA ASP A 59 -6.90 -2.87 -5.12
C ASP A 59 -6.94 -4.30 -4.54
N THR A 60 -5.80 -5.00 -4.55
CA THR A 60 -5.69 -6.34 -3.95
C THR A 60 -6.00 -6.32 -2.45
N LEU A 61 -5.46 -5.34 -1.72
CA LEU A 61 -5.72 -5.18 -0.28
C LEU A 61 -7.18 -4.80 0.01
N GLY A 62 -7.81 -4.04 -0.89
CA GLY A 62 -9.19 -3.57 -0.77
C GLY A 62 -10.24 -4.51 -1.38
N ALA A 63 -9.83 -5.58 -2.06
CA ALA A 63 -10.71 -6.49 -2.79
C ALA A 63 -11.88 -7.00 -1.94
N SER A 64 -13.07 -7.05 -2.54
CA SER A 64 -14.30 -7.42 -1.81
C SER A 64 -14.48 -8.93 -1.62
N GLY A 65 -13.80 -9.77 -2.41
CA GLY A 65 -13.94 -11.23 -2.39
C GLY A 65 -15.38 -11.70 -2.68
N ILE A 66 -16.08 -10.99 -3.58
CA ILE A 66 -17.50 -11.28 -3.88
C ILE A 66 -17.62 -12.43 -4.90
N GLU A 67 -16.61 -12.65 -5.71
CA GLU A 67 -16.60 -13.72 -6.71
C GLU A 67 -16.33 -15.07 -6.06
N GLU A 68 -16.95 -16.13 -6.60
CA GLU A 68 -16.86 -17.48 -6.04
C GLU A 68 -15.40 -17.99 -6.10
N GLY A 69 -14.79 -18.16 -4.91
CA GLY A 69 -13.41 -18.61 -4.76
C GLY A 69 -12.40 -17.50 -4.54
N GLU A 70 -12.80 -16.24 -4.51
CA GLU A 70 -11.94 -15.11 -4.16
C GLU A 70 -11.98 -14.83 -2.64
N GLU A 71 -10.80 -14.66 -2.04
CA GLU A 71 -10.68 -14.19 -0.67
C GLU A 71 -10.74 -12.66 -0.63
N ALA A 72 -11.46 -12.11 0.35
CA ALA A 72 -11.47 -10.67 0.58
C ALA A 72 -10.08 -10.17 0.97
N GLY A 73 -9.70 -9.01 0.45
CA GLY A 73 -8.45 -8.36 0.80
C GLY A 73 -8.40 -7.99 2.28
N ALA A 74 -7.20 -7.96 2.84
CA ALA A 74 -6.97 -7.70 4.27
C ALA A 74 -7.51 -6.33 4.74
N LEU A 75 -7.64 -5.37 3.83
CA LEU A 75 -8.19 -4.02 4.07
C LEU A 75 -9.54 -3.82 3.36
N ASN A 76 -10.27 -4.90 3.10
CA ASN A 76 -11.62 -4.81 2.53
C ASN A 76 -12.49 -3.84 3.34
N ASN A 77 -13.17 -2.92 2.63
CA ASN A 77 -13.98 -1.86 3.23
C ASN A 77 -13.23 -0.87 4.16
N ASP A 78 -11.90 -0.85 4.16
CA ASP A 78 -11.15 0.14 4.92
C ASP A 78 -11.23 1.53 4.25
N SER A 79 -11.76 2.50 5.00
CA SER A 79 -11.90 3.88 4.52
C SER A 79 -10.57 4.60 4.37
N THR A 80 -9.55 4.19 5.14
CA THR A 80 -8.21 4.79 5.07
C THR A 80 -7.53 4.42 3.77
N LEU A 81 -7.65 3.16 3.33
CA LEU A 81 -7.10 2.72 2.05
C LEU A 81 -7.69 3.54 0.89
N ARG A 82 -9.03 3.67 0.85
CA ARG A 82 -9.71 4.48 -0.18
C ARG A 82 -9.33 5.96 -0.13
N PHE A 83 -9.14 6.50 1.08
CA PHE A 83 -8.69 7.88 1.24
C PHE A 83 -7.28 8.06 0.67
N VAL A 84 -6.31 7.20 1.02
CA VAL A 84 -4.94 7.25 0.50
C VAL A 84 -4.93 7.15 -1.04
N GLU A 85 -5.64 6.18 -1.60
CA GLU A 85 -5.77 6.00 -3.04
C GLU A 85 -6.34 7.27 -3.72
N SER A 86 -7.40 7.85 -3.14
CA SER A 86 -8.02 9.05 -3.68
C SER A 86 -7.10 10.27 -3.63
N GLN A 87 -6.27 10.41 -2.58
CA GLN A 87 -5.31 11.50 -2.46
C GLN A 87 -4.18 11.38 -3.49
N ILE A 88 -3.66 10.18 -3.69
CA ILE A 88 -2.64 9.92 -4.73
C ILE A 88 -3.22 10.22 -6.12
N LYS A 89 -4.39 9.70 -6.45
CA LYS A 89 -5.05 9.98 -7.74
C LYS A 89 -5.36 11.46 -7.94
N ALA A 90 -5.82 12.15 -6.90
CA ALA A 90 -6.12 13.57 -6.95
C ALA A 90 -4.86 14.40 -7.24
N LEU A 91 -3.73 14.09 -6.61
CA LEU A 91 -2.45 14.75 -6.86
C LEU A 91 -1.97 14.51 -8.29
N LEU A 92 -2.05 13.29 -8.80
CA LEU A 92 -1.60 12.94 -10.15
C LEU A 92 -2.48 13.53 -11.26
N LEU A 93 -3.72 13.89 -10.94
CA LEU A 93 -4.66 14.57 -11.87
C LEU A 93 -4.58 16.09 -11.77
N ALA A 94 -3.99 16.63 -10.72
CA ALA A 94 -3.86 18.06 -10.52
C ALA A 94 -2.74 18.66 -11.37
N ASP A 95 -2.74 19.98 -11.48
CA ASP A 95 -1.58 20.69 -11.99
C ASP A 95 -0.43 20.56 -10.99
N SER A 96 0.80 20.49 -11.52
CA SER A 96 2.02 20.49 -10.71
C SER A 96 2.11 21.76 -9.87
N SER A 97 2.71 21.69 -8.69
CA SER A 97 3.08 22.87 -7.91
C SER A 97 4.05 23.78 -8.68
N THR A 98 4.77 23.22 -9.66
CA THR A 98 5.68 23.97 -10.55
C THR A 98 5.29 23.74 -12.01
N PRO A 99 4.19 24.32 -12.49
CA PRO A 99 3.81 24.18 -13.88
C PRO A 99 4.83 24.87 -14.79
N GLY A 100 5.14 24.21 -15.92
CA GLY A 100 5.92 24.82 -16.98
C GLY A 100 5.14 25.91 -17.73
N THR A 101 5.76 26.51 -18.72
CA THR A 101 5.12 27.56 -19.56
C THR A 101 4.03 26.96 -20.47
N SER A 102 4.26 25.72 -20.94
CA SER A 102 3.39 25.04 -21.91
C SER A 102 2.78 23.75 -21.35
N LEU A 103 3.32 23.22 -20.25
CA LEU A 103 2.93 21.95 -19.62
C LEU A 103 2.63 22.20 -18.15
N SER A 104 1.45 21.82 -17.70
CA SER A 104 1.02 22.05 -16.32
C SER A 104 0.74 20.77 -15.54
N ASN A 105 0.45 19.67 -16.20
CA ASN A 105 0.07 18.41 -15.57
C ASN A 105 0.54 17.20 -16.39
N LEU A 106 0.34 16.00 -15.84
CA LEU A 106 0.73 14.75 -16.49
C LEU A 106 -0.03 14.49 -17.79
N ASN A 107 -1.24 14.97 -17.91
CA ASN A 107 -2.04 14.77 -19.11
C ASN A 107 -1.44 15.51 -20.32
N ASP A 108 -0.81 16.68 -20.11
CA ASP A 108 -0.10 17.41 -21.15
C ASP A 108 1.10 16.63 -21.71
N LEU A 109 1.64 15.69 -20.93
CA LEU A 109 2.68 14.74 -21.34
C LEU A 109 2.14 13.48 -22.01
N GLY A 110 0.84 13.32 -22.12
CA GLY A 110 0.21 12.09 -22.60
C GLY A 110 0.15 10.98 -21.56
N VAL A 111 0.28 11.31 -20.27
CA VAL A 111 0.10 10.37 -19.17
C VAL A 111 -1.32 10.55 -18.62
N THR A 112 -2.18 9.56 -18.83
CA THR A 112 -3.62 9.65 -18.51
C THR A 112 -4.09 8.43 -17.73
N PHE A 113 -5.22 8.56 -17.02
CA PHE A 113 -5.87 7.40 -16.40
C PHE A 113 -6.86 6.75 -17.37
N ASN A 114 -6.78 5.43 -17.49
CA ASN A 114 -7.78 4.64 -18.22
C ASN A 114 -9.05 4.39 -17.37
N ARG A 115 -10.01 3.65 -17.93
CA ARG A 115 -11.29 3.35 -17.26
C ARG A 115 -11.14 2.44 -16.04
N GLU A 116 -10.10 1.66 -16.01
CA GLU A 116 -9.74 0.75 -14.93
C GLU A 116 -8.99 1.46 -13.79
N GLY A 117 -8.73 2.78 -13.94
CA GLY A 117 -8.03 3.60 -12.95
C GLY A 117 -6.51 3.38 -12.94
N ARG A 118 -5.94 2.88 -14.05
CA ARG A 118 -4.49 2.74 -14.26
C ARG A 118 -3.98 3.85 -15.16
N MET A 119 -2.74 4.26 -14.93
CA MET A 119 -2.06 5.25 -15.75
C MET A 119 -1.54 4.61 -17.03
N GLU A 120 -1.74 5.30 -18.15
CA GLU A 120 -1.23 4.92 -19.46
C GLU A 120 -0.38 6.05 -20.02
N VAL A 121 0.68 5.69 -20.76
CA VAL A 121 1.60 6.64 -21.38
C VAL A 121 1.45 6.60 -22.89
N ASP A 122 1.03 7.70 -23.51
CA ASP A 122 1.16 7.89 -24.95
C ASP A 122 2.62 8.27 -25.27
N ALA A 123 3.36 7.28 -25.75
CA ALA A 123 4.77 7.46 -26.08
C ALA A 123 5.01 8.50 -27.19
N ALA A 124 4.05 8.74 -28.10
CA ALA A 124 4.21 9.73 -29.14
C ALA A 124 4.09 11.15 -28.56
N THR A 125 3.08 11.39 -27.75
CA THR A 125 2.88 12.67 -27.06
C THR A 125 4.04 12.97 -26.11
N LEU A 126 4.49 11.97 -25.32
CA LEU A 126 5.63 12.13 -24.41
C LEU A 126 6.92 12.51 -25.13
N ARG A 127 7.24 11.85 -26.26
CA ARG A 127 8.42 12.19 -27.06
C ARG A 127 8.33 13.59 -27.65
N SER A 128 7.16 14.00 -28.12
CA SER A 128 6.98 15.37 -28.62
C SER A 128 7.18 16.38 -27.50
N ALA A 129 6.61 16.18 -26.31
CA ALA A 129 6.83 17.04 -25.15
C ALA A 129 8.31 17.13 -24.75
N LEU A 130 9.00 15.99 -24.71
CA LEU A 130 10.45 15.93 -24.42
C LEU A 130 11.32 16.59 -25.51
N SER A 131 10.90 16.53 -26.77
CA SER A 131 11.60 17.17 -27.88
C SER A 131 11.42 18.70 -27.88
N ASP A 132 10.19 19.15 -27.68
CA ASP A 132 9.77 20.52 -27.91
C ASP A 132 9.84 21.39 -26.64
N ASN A 133 9.59 20.77 -25.46
CA ASN A 133 9.44 21.48 -24.19
C ASN A 133 10.21 20.78 -23.04
N PHE A 134 11.44 20.32 -23.28
CA PHE A 134 12.21 19.55 -22.31
C PHE A 134 12.34 20.23 -20.94
N ASP A 135 12.62 21.52 -20.93
CA ASP A 135 12.81 22.25 -19.66
C ASP A 135 11.51 22.39 -18.88
N ASP A 136 10.37 22.51 -19.57
CA ASP A 136 9.04 22.46 -18.94
C ASP A 136 8.75 21.08 -18.34
N VAL A 137 9.15 19.99 -19.02
CA VAL A 137 9.01 18.61 -18.47
C VAL A 137 9.84 18.45 -17.20
N VAL A 138 11.09 18.94 -17.21
CA VAL A 138 11.96 18.88 -16.02
C VAL A 138 11.33 19.67 -14.86
N THR A 139 10.88 20.89 -15.13
CA THR A 139 10.26 21.76 -14.11
C THR A 139 8.98 21.13 -13.56
N LEU A 140 8.16 20.52 -14.42
CA LEU A 140 6.92 19.85 -14.04
C LEU A 140 7.15 18.72 -13.01
N PHE A 141 8.23 17.94 -13.17
CA PHE A 141 8.51 16.81 -12.30
C PHE A 141 9.32 17.17 -11.06
N SER A 142 10.33 18.02 -11.17
CA SER A 142 11.34 18.17 -10.13
C SER A 142 11.54 19.59 -9.62
N ALA A 143 10.97 20.60 -10.27
CA ALA A 143 11.34 22.00 -10.08
C ALA A 143 12.87 22.24 -10.17
N ASP A 144 13.33 23.45 -10.06
CA ASP A 144 14.76 23.75 -9.85
C ASP A 144 15.06 23.64 -8.34
N SER A 145 15.42 22.42 -7.91
CA SER A 145 15.63 22.11 -6.49
C SER A 145 17.03 22.49 -5.98
N ASN A 146 17.88 23.11 -6.82
CA ASN A 146 19.27 23.36 -6.47
C ASN A 146 19.45 24.29 -5.26
N ASP A 147 18.48 25.17 -4.99
CA ASP A 147 18.50 26.12 -3.88
C ASP A 147 17.51 25.76 -2.74
N GLN A 148 16.82 24.63 -2.82
CA GLN A 148 15.82 24.27 -1.83
C GLN A 148 16.41 23.43 -0.69
N THR A 149 16.12 23.83 0.53
CA THR A 149 16.47 23.03 1.70
C THR A 149 15.51 21.85 1.83
N THR A 150 15.98 20.72 2.35
CA THR A 150 15.17 19.50 2.60
C THR A 150 13.90 19.76 3.46
N PHE A 151 13.88 20.88 4.19
CA PHE A 151 12.79 21.29 5.10
C PHE A 151 11.99 22.50 4.57
N GLY A 152 12.22 22.93 3.32
CA GLY A 152 11.49 24.06 2.74
C GLY A 152 10.08 23.64 2.29
N GLU A 153 9.10 24.56 2.46
CA GLU A 153 7.74 24.42 1.90
C GLU A 153 7.69 24.83 0.41
N ALA A 154 8.83 24.88 -0.27
CA ALA A 154 8.87 25.29 -1.66
C ALA A 154 8.29 24.19 -2.57
N ASP A 155 7.65 24.65 -3.65
CA ASP A 155 7.09 23.79 -4.68
C ASP A 155 8.18 22.91 -5.31
N ARG A 156 7.90 21.63 -5.51
CA ARG A 156 8.90 20.61 -5.86
C ARG A 156 8.55 19.82 -7.13
N GLY A 157 7.50 20.22 -7.82
CA GLY A 157 6.98 19.47 -8.94
C GLY A 157 6.27 18.19 -8.52
N ILE A 158 5.73 17.43 -9.47
CA ILE A 158 4.89 16.26 -9.23
C ILE A 158 5.61 15.22 -8.36
N ALA A 159 6.88 14.96 -8.59
CA ALA A 159 7.64 13.98 -7.83
C ALA A 159 7.81 14.41 -6.36
N GLY A 160 8.12 15.68 -6.12
CA GLY A 160 8.26 16.20 -4.77
C GLY A 160 6.93 16.40 -4.06
N ASP A 161 5.87 16.74 -4.80
CA ASP A 161 4.51 16.83 -4.25
C ASP A 161 4.01 15.44 -3.80
N LEU A 162 4.34 14.39 -4.57
CA LEU A 162 4.02 13.00 -4.21
C LEU A 162 4.83 12.55 -2.99
N ASP A 163 6.13 12.84 -2.95
CA ASP A 163 7.01 12.54 -1.81
C ASP A 163 6.46 13.17 -0.52
N LYS A 164 6.11 14.47 -0.58
CA LYS A 164 5.49 15.17 0.54
C LYS A 164 4.15 14.55 0.95
N LEU A 165 3.30 14.19 0.00
CA LEU A 165 2.03 13.52 0.30
C LEU A 165 2.27 12.20 1.03
N ILE A 166 3.22 11.39 0.57
CA ILE A 166 3.57 10.11 1.19
C ILE A 166 4.09 10.33 2.61
N ASP A 167 4.99 11.30 2.80
CA ASP A 167 5.51 11.67 4.11
C ASP A 167 4.40 12.12 5.07
N ASP A 168 3.47 12.96 4.61
CA ASP A 168 2.32 13.42 5.41
C ASP A 168 1.38 12.25 5.80
N LEU A 169 1.17 11.29 4.88
CA LEU A 169 0.36 10.09 5.14
C LEU A 169 1.00 9.14 6.14
N LEU A 170 2.35 9.05 6.14
CA LEU A 170 3.16 8.16 6.99
C LEU A 170 3.62 8.82 8.28
N ALA A 171 3.44 10.12 8.45
CA ALA A 171 3.82 10.85 9.65
C ALA A 171 3.22 10.21 10.92
N SER A 172 3.82 10.47 12.08
CA SER A 172 3.36 9.92 13.36
C SER A 172 1.94 10.33 13.75
N ASP A 173 1.45 11.45 13.21
CA ASP A 173 0.08 11.96 13.29
C ASP A 173 -0.69 11.80 11.96
N GLY A 174 -0.07 11.16 10.97
CA GLY A 174 -0.66 10.86 9.67
C GLY A 174 -1.79 9.83 9.75
N VAL A 175 -2.66 9.86 8.76
CA VAL A 175 -3.88 9.02 8.73
C VAL A 175 -3.58 7.52 8.83
N ILE A 176 -2.46 7.06 8.29
CA ILE A 176 -2.06 5.65 8.35
C ILE A 176 -1.67 5.28 9.78
N GLN A 177 -0.83 6.10 10.46
CA GLN A 177 -0.39 5.82 11.82
C GLN A 177 -1.58 5.86 12.81
N VAL A 178 -2.44 6.87 12.70
CA VAL A 178 -3.69 6.95 13.50
C VAL A 178 -4.54 5.70 13.32
N ARG A 179 -4.61 5.16 12.08
CA ARG A 179 -5.34 3.91 11.82
C ARG A 179 -4.68 2.70 12.46
N VAL A 180 -3.36 2.57 12.37
CA VAL A 180 -2.58 1.49 13.02
C VAL A 180 -2.79 1.52 14.53
N ASP A 181 -2.72 2.68 15.16
CA ASP A 181 -2.91 2.84 16.60
C ASP A 181 -4.33 2.47 17.04
N SER A 182 -5.34 2.91 16.27
CA SER A 182 -6.74 2.54 16.50
C SER A 182 -6.96 1.02 16.40
N ARG A 183 -6.38 0.37 15.40
CA ARG A 183 -6.47 -1.10 15.24
C ARG A 183 -5.72 -1.85 16.32
N THR A 184 -4.58 -1.34 16.76
CA THR A 184 -3.81 -1.90 17.88
C THR A 184 -4.59 -1.82 19.18
N ALA A 185 -5.20 -0.67 19.47
CA ALA A 185 -6.07 -0.50 20.63
C ALA A 185 -7.28 -1.46 20.58
N GLN A 186 -7.94 -1.59 19.42
CA GLN A 186 -9.06 -2.52 19.25
C GLN A 186 -8.64 -3.98 19.47
N LYS A 187 -7.46 -4.37 18.96
CA LYS A 187 -6.90 -5.70 19.18
C LYS A 187 -6.69 -5.96 20.67
N THR A 188 -6.11 -5.03 21.42
CA THR A 188 -5.89 -5.15 22.86
C THR A 188 -7.21 -5.31 23.64
N ILE A 189 -8.25 -4.57 23.25
CA ILE A 189 -9.60 -4.71 23.84
C ILE A 189 -10.15 -6.12 23.57
N ASN A 190 -10.10 -6.57 22.32
CA ASN A 190 -10.59 -7.90 21.95
C ASN A 190 -9.84 -9.03 22.69
N GLU A 191 -8.52 -8.90 22.87
CA GLU A 191 -7.72 -9.85 23.65
C GLU A 191 -8.14 -9.89 25.12
N SER A 192 -8.43 -8.73 25.72
CA SER A 192 -8.96 -8.64 27.09
C SER A 192 -10.34 -9.29 27.20
N ASP A 193 -11.24 -9.00 26.25
CA ASP A 193 -12.60 -9.57 26.22
C ASP A 193 -12.57 -11.09 26.09
N LEU A 194 -11.61 -11.64 25.31
CA LEU A 194 -11.40 -13.08 25.20
C LEU A 194 -10.99 -13.72 26.52
N LEU A 195 -10.04 -13.10 27.24
CA LEU A 195 -9.62 -13.57 28.57
C LEU A 195 -10.77 -13.54 29.58
N ASP A 196 -11.56 -12.47 29.59
CA ASP A 196 -12.75 -12.37 30.45
C ASP A 196 -13.80 -13.42 30.10
N LEU A 197 -13.99 -13.73 28.83
CA LEU A 197 -14.90 -14.78 28.37
C LEU A 197 -14.41 -16.15 28.79
N GLU A 198 -13.13 -16.45 28.64
CA GLU A 198 -12.53 -17.72 29.10
C GLU A 198 -12.72 -17.91 30.60
N GLU A 199 -12.51 -16.87 31.41
CA GLU A 199 -12.75 -16.92 32.88
C GLU A 199 -14.22 -17.13 33.20
N GLN A 200 -15.14 -16.49 32.48
CA GLN A 200 -16.58 -16.71 32.63
C GLN A 200 -16.97 -18.15 32.29
N MET A 201 -16.44 -18.71 31.22
CA MET A 201 -16.67 -20.07 30.79
C MET A 201 -16.16 -21.07 31.84
N GLU A 202 -15.00 -20.85 32.43
CA GLU A 202 -14.46 -21.72 33.49
C GLU A 202 -15.31 -21.65 34.76
N ARG A 203 -15.74 -20.45 35.20
CA ARG A 203 -16.68 -20.30 36.32
C ARG A 203 -18.00 -21.03 36.06
N LEU A 204 -18.51 -20.97 34.86
CA LEU A 204 -19.72 -21.65 34.45
C LEU A 204 -19.53 -23.16 34.47
N ARG A 205 -18.40 -23.66 33.95
CA ARG A 205 -18.04 -25.09 33.98
C ARG A 205 -17.98 -25.63 35.41
N LEU A 206 -17.28 -24.94 36.31
CA LEU A 206 -17.16 -25.32 37.70
C LEU A 206 -18.54 -25.35 38.39
N ARG A 207 -19.40 -24.37 38.12
CA ARG A 207 -20.77 -24.37 38.66
C ARG A 207 -21.59 -25.55 38.20
N TYR A 208 -21.55 -25.88 36.91
CA TYR A 208 -22.26 -27.03 36.37
C TYR A 208 -21.69 -28.34 36.90
N MET A 209 -20.38 -28.48 37.02
CA MET A 209 -19.77 -29.66 37.65
C MET A 209 -20.24 -29.84 39.09
N SER A 210 -20.23 -28.77 39.89
CA SER A 210 -20.74 -28.81 41.28
C SER A 210 -22.22 -29.23 41.34
N GLN A 211 -23.07 -28.68 40.44
CA GLN A 211 -24.48 -29.06 40.36
C GLN A 211 -24.66 -30.56 39.97
N PHE A 212 -23.84 -31.01 39.03
CA PHE A 212 -23.88 -32.39 38.56
C PHE A 212 -23.47 -33.35 39.67
N THR A 213 -22.38 -33.06 40.39
CA THR A 213 -21.94 -33.86 41.54
C THR A 213 -22.99 -33.88 42.68
N ALA A 214 -23.63 -32.75 42.95
CA ALA A 214 -24.69 -32.67 43.93
C ALA A 214 -25.93 -33.50 43.51
N MET A 215 -26.29 -33.48 42.25
CA MET A 215 -27.37 -34.29 41.69
C MET A 215 -27.02 -35.78 41.75
N GLU A 216 -25.80 -36.18 41.40
CA GLU A 216 -25.32 -37.57 41.50
C GLU A 216 -25.39 -38.07 42.93
N ALA A 217 -24.92 -37.29 43.91
CA ALA A 217 -25.03 -37.62 45.33
C ALA A 217 -26.51 -37.77 45.80
N ALA A 218 -27.41 -36.92 45.28
CA ALA A 218 -28.84 -37.04 45.60
C ALA A 218 -29.45 -38.31 44.98
N VAL A 219 -29.08 -38.71 43.78
CA VAL A 219 -29.51 -39.94 43.13
C VAL A 219 -29.02 -41.16 43.92
N ASP A 220 -27.76 -41.16 44.37
CA ASP A 220 -27.20 -42.23 45.20
C ASP A 220 -27.93 -42.37 46.53
N GLN A 221 -28.25 -41.24 47.19
CA GLN A 221 -29.07 -41.27 48.42
C GLN A 221 -30.47 -41.83 48.18
N LEU A 222 -31.12 -41.41 47.07
CA LEU A 222 -32.44 -41.96 46.70
C LEU A 222 -32.39 -43.47 46.40
N THR A 223 -31.34 -43.93 45.76
CA THR A 223 -31.10 -45.34 45.47
C THR A 223 -30.93 -46.15 46.76
N THR A 224 -30.10 -45.66 47.69
CA THR A 224 -29.86 -46.24 48.98
C THR A 224 -31.17 -46.29 49.80
N LEU A 225 -31.96 -45.20 49.77
CA LEU A 225 -33.26 -45.17 50.44
C LEU A 225 -34.27 -46.20 49.86
N LYS A 226 -34.32 -46.35 48.55
CA LYS A 226 -35.11 -47.32 47.82
C LYS A 226 -34.75 -48.77 48.26
N GLU A 227 -33.45 -49.07 48.30
CA GLU A 227 -32.96 -50.38 48.72
C GLU A 227 -33.34 -50.68 50.20
N SER A 228 -33.17 -49.68 51.06
CA SER A 228 -33.58 -49.80 52.48
C SER A 228 -35.10 -50.05 52.64
N LEU A 229 -35.90 -49.28 51.89
CA LEU A 229 -37.33 -49.46 51.86
C LEU A 229 -37.74 -50.87 51.33
N THR A 230 -37.11 -51.32 50.26
CA THR A 230 -37.34 -52.65 49.68
C THR A 230 -37.01 -53.74 50.71
N ALA A 231 -35.87 -53.67 51.40
CA ALA A 231 -35.49 -54.59 52.43
C ALA A 231 -36.47 -54.57 53.65
N GLN A 232 -36.99 -53.37 53.99
CA GLN A 232 -38.04 -53.29 55.07
C GLN A 232 -39.34 -53.92 54.62
N PHE A 233 -39.76 -53.74 53.36
CA PHE A 233 -40.98 -54.39 52.87
C PHE A 233 -40.86 -55.92 52.77
N GLU A 234 -39.73 -56.46 52.41
CA GLU A 234 -39.44 -57.89 52.37
C GLU A 234 -39.47 -58.53 53.77
N ASN A 235 -39.12 -57.78 54.81
CA ASN A 235 -39.12 -58.24 56.20
C ASN A 235 -40.41 -57.97 56.93
N LEU A 236 -41.46 -57.50 56.27
CA LEU A 236 -42.77 -57.38 56.91
C LEU A 236 -43.44 -58.78 57.11
N PRO A 237 -44.06 -59.05 58.31
CA PRO A 237 -44.58 -60.39 58.67
C PRO A 237 -45.76 -60.83 57.82
N PHE A 238 -46.15 -60.09 56.79
CA PHE A 238 -47.31 -60.49 55.93
C PHE A 238 -46.91 -60.52 54.43
N SER A 239 -45.61 -60.40 54.08
CA SER A 239 -45.14 -60.42 52.70
C SER A 239 -45.01 -61.84 52.09
N ASN A 240 -45.00 -62.87 52.89
CA ASN A 240 -45.02 -64.29 52.46
C ASN A 240 -46.45 -64.86 52.49
N ARG A 241 -47.28 -64.41 51.55
CA ARG A 241 -48.49 -65.18 51.16
C ARG A 241 -48.35 -65.55 49.69
N ASP A 242 -47.49 -66.50 49.45
CA ASP A 242 -47.59 -67.32 48.27
C ASP A 242 -48.53 -68.45 48.58
N ASN A 243 -49.62 -68.42 47.84
CA ASN A 243 -50.28 -69.62 47.36
C ASN A 243 -50.85 -69.28 45.98
#